data_fe8c319c7a5b8844e62ad28ab98705b1
#
_entry.id   fe8c319c7a5b8844e62ad28ab98705b1
#
_cell.length_a   1.000
_cell.length_b   1.000
_cell.length_c   1.000
_cell.angle_alpha   90.00
_cell.angle_beta   90.00
_cell.angle_gamma   90.00
#
_symmetry.space_group_name_H-M   'P 1'
#
loop_
_entity.id
_entity.type
_entity.pdbx_description
1 polymer ?
#
loop_
_entity_poly.entity_id
_entity_poly.type
_entity_poly.pdbx_seq_one_letter_code
_entity_poly.pdbx_strand_id
1 'polypeptide(L)'
;MRLSTRIRSTLMRLLASDFMLQRQRAKGRKQREAQGLDPVIYYFHQVDDPYSFIMTQQLTRFAEISSVQIKPFLVSDPAAAFKGDATRFDDWAIADAASIAPFLGEALPMPSGAESPTRPSDTAREAAEAALSPALEAKLSTVTAEAQRIGLALWQQDPLPAPSPQEKAHAETCVAAADKLRESLGHFQGGTLYFDGEWYWGVDRLPLLLARLKEEGHSQASVDDFDIYAAGSVKPLTINAAVS
;
A
#
# COMPACT_ATOMS: atom_id res chain seq x y z
N MET A 1 31.98 11.91 19.61
CA MET A 1 30.89 11.97 18.59
C MET A 1 31.21 13.11 17.64
N ARG A 2 31.34 12.86 16.33
CA ARG A 2 31.77 13.87 15.34
C ARG A 2 30.69 14.95 15.19
N LEU A 3 31.07 16.22 15.03
CA LEU A 3 30.18 17.38 14.86
C LEU A 3 29.16 17.14 13.72
N SER A 4 29.60 16.51 12.62
CA SER A 4 28.76 16.11 11.49
C SER A 4 27.60 15.17 11.88
N THR A 5 27.81 14.26 12.84
CA THR A 5 26.76 13.32 13.31
C THR A 5 25.67 14.07 14.11
N ARG A 6 26.08 15.04 14.95
CA ARG A 6 25.13 15.88 15.71
C ARG A 6 24.29 16.75 14.78
N ILE A 7 24.93 17.39 13.80
CA ILE A 7 24.21 18.23 12.81
C ILE A 7 23.20 17.37 12.03
N ARG A 8 23.62 16.18 11.56
CA ARG A 8 22.73 15.24 10.85
C ARG A 8 21.56 14.79 11.72
N SER A 9 21.81 14.41 12.98
CA SER A 9 20.75 13.98 13.88
C SER A 9 19.76 15.10 14.23
N THR A 10 20.24 16.33 14.39
CA THR A 10 19.38 17.52 14.63
C THR A 10 18.54 17.84 13.40
N LEU A 11 19.15 17.78 12.20
CA LEU A 11 18.43 17.99 10.94
C LEU A 11 17.36 16.91 10.73
N MET A 12 17.68 15.63 10.98
CA MET A 12 16.71 14.53 10.88
C MET A 12 15.57 14.68 11.88
N ARG A 13 15.83 15.11 13.13
CA ARG A 13 14.77 15.42 14.11
C ARG A 13 13.87 16.55 13.64
N LEU A 14 14.44 17.58 13.06
CA LEU A 14 13.65 18.71 12.50
C LEU A 14 12.78 18.23 11.33
N LEU A 15 13.35 17.47 10.40
CA LEU A 15 12.63 16.93 9.25
C LEU A 15 11.53 15.94 9.64
N ALA A 16 11.73 15.19 10.72
CA ALA A 16 10.74 14.25 11.28
C ALA A 16 9.83 14.91 12.35
N SER A 17 9.85 16.23 12.49
CA SER A 17 9.02 16.91 13.48
C SER A 17 7.59 17.10 13.00
N ASP A 18 6.63 17.14 13.94
CA ASP A 18 5.24 17.44 13.65
C ASP A 18 5.06 18.75 12.90
N PHE A 19 5.91 19.76 13.19
CA PHE A 19 5.89 21.03 12.47
C PHE A 19 6.16 20.84 10.97
N MET A 20 7.16 20.04 10.60
CA MET A 20 7.47 19.79 9.18
C MET A 20 6.38 18.95 8.52
N LEU A 21 5.82 17.97 9.23
CA LEU A 21 4.69 17.19 8.76
C LEU A 21 3.47 18.09 8.49
N GLN A 22 3.09 18.93 9.43
CA GLN A 22 1.98 19.88 9.25
C GLN A 22 2.22 20.85 8.10
N ARG A 23 3.47 21.28 7.92
CA ARG A 23 3.84 22.13 6.77
C ARG A 23 3.69 21.40 5.43
N GLN A 24 4.08 20.12 5.37
CA GLN A 24 3.92 19.30 4.16
C GLN A 24 2.43 19.09 3.84
N ARG A 25 1.62 18.73 4.84
CA ARG A 25 0.16 18.58 4.72
C ARG A 25 -0.47 19.87 4.21
N ALA A 26 -0.16 21.00 4.83
CA ALA A 26 -0.67 22.31 4.42
C ALA A 26 -0.25 22.69 2.98
N LYS A 27 0.98 22.37 2.59
CA LYS A 27 1.47 22.58 1.22
C LYS A 27 0.70 21.72 0.21
N GLY A 28 0.52 20.43 0.49
CA GLY A 28 -0.22 19.50 -0.37
C GLY A 28 -1.66 19.97 -0.57
N ARG A 29 -2.36 20.26 0.53
CA ARG A 29 -3.73 20.78 0.49
C ARG A 29 -3.83 22.06 -0.32
N LYS A 30 -2.95 23.06 -0.08
CA LYS A 30 -2.94 24.32 -0.83
C LYS A 30 -2.69 24.11 -2.33
N GLN A 31 -1.83 23.17 -2.69
CA GLN A 31 -1.57 22.85 -4.11
C GLN A 31 -2.83 22.24 -4.77
N ARG A 32 -3.51 21.33 -4.11
CA ARG A 32 -4.76 20.74 -4.59
C ARG A 32 -5.87 21.81 -4.74
N GLU A 33 -6.09 22.61 -3.71
CA GLU A 33 -7.08 23.69 -3.71
C GLU A 33 -6.82 24.72 -4.81
N ALA A 34 -5.56 25.09 -5.04
CA ALA A 34 -5.18 26.00 -6.12
C ALA A 34 -5.50 25.45 -7.52
N GLN A 35 -5.64 24.14 -7.65
CA GLN A 35 -6.05 23.47 -8.90
C GLN A 35 -7.57 23.23 -8.96
N GLY A 36 -8.32 23.61 -7.93
CA GLY A 36 -9.76 23.36 -7.83
C GLY A 36 -10.14 21.88 -7.75
N LEU A 37 -9.24 21.04 -7.24
CA LEU A 37 -9.45 19.59 -7.14
C LEU A 37 -10.04 19.20 -5.79
N ASP A 38 -10.95 18.23 -5.83
CA ASP A 38 -11.46 17.58 -4.63
C ASP A 38 -10.36 16.76 -3.92
N PRO A 39 -10.48 16.54 -2.59
CA PRO A 39 -9.56 15.66 -1.88
C PRO A 39 -9.65 14.23 -2.40
N VAL A 40 -8.52 13.63 -2.70
CA VAL A 40 -8.40 12.25 -3.20
C VAL A 40 -7.21 11.57 -2.52
N ILE A 41 -7.42 10.35 -2.03
CA ILE A 41 -6.36 9.48 -1.56
C ILE A 41 -5.87 8.66 -2.75
N TYR A 42 -4.58 8.73 -3.06
CA TYR A 42 -3.97 7.89 -4.09
C TYR A 42 -3.50 6.58 -3.42
N TYR A 43 -3.89 5.45 -3.99
CA TYR A 43 -3.42 4.13 -3.58
C TYR A 43 -2.54 3.53 -4.67
N PHE A 44 -1.29 3.23 -4.35
CA PHE A 44 -0.31 2.64 -5.26
C PHE A 44 -0.20 1.14 -4.99
N HIS A 45 -0.79 0.35 -5.89
CA HIS A 45 -0.84 -1.11 -5.83
C HIS A 45 0.23 -1.75 -6.70
N GLN A 46 1.00 -2.66 -6.12
CA GLN A 46 1.95 -3.50 -6.84
C GLN A 46 1.46 -4.94 -6.75
N VAL A 47 1.25 -5.63 -7.89
CA VAL A 47 0.56 -6.93 -7.91
C VAL A 47 1.33 -8.05 -7.20
N ASP A 48 2.66 -8.01 -7.23
CA ASP A 48 3.56 -8.99 -6.61
C ASP A 48 4.14 -8.54 -5.26
N ASP A 49 3.61 -7.46 -4.70
CA ASP A 49 3.94 -7.01 -3.35
C ASP A 49 2.95 -7.62 -2.32
N PRO A 50 3.44 -8.39 -1.35
CA PRO A 50 2.57 -9.05 -0.38
C PRO A 50 1.80 -8.06 0.52
N TYR A 51 2.38 -6.89 0.80
CA TYR A 51 1.69 -5.85 1.59
C TYR A 51 0.59 -5.17 0.78
N SER A 52 0.77 -5.01 -0.54
CA SER A 52 -0.30 -4.56 -1.43
C SER A 52 -1.48 -5.52 -1.43
N PHE A 53 -1.22 -6.83 -1.42
CA PHE A 53 -2.28 -7.85 -1.31
C PHE A 53 -3.07 -7.71 0.01
N ILE A 54 -2.37 -7.59 1.15
CA ILE A 54 -3.01 -7.39 2.46
C ILE A 54 -3.80 -6.07 2.49
N MET A 55 -3.25 -4.99 1.92
CA MET A 55 -3.89 -3.69 1.88
C MET A 55 -5.26 -3.75 1.18
N THR A 56 -5.39 -4.46 0.07
CA THR A 56 -6.66 -4.56 -0.67
C THR A 56 -7.80 -5.14 0.16
N GLN A 57 -7.49 -5.98 1.15
CA GLN A 57 -8.48 -6.60 2.04
C GLN A 57 -9.09 -5.58 3.02
N GLN A 58 -8.40 -4.47 3.29
CA GLN A 58 -8.82 -3.44 4.23
C GLN A 58 -9.43 -2.21 3.54
N LEU A 59 -9.04 -1.93 2.29
CA LEU A 59 -9.37 -0.66 1.63
C LEU A 59 -10.86 -0.44 1.40
N THR A 60 -11.63 -1.48 1.07
CA THR A 60 -13.08 -1.33 0.86
C THR A 60 -13.75 -0.88 2.14
N ARG A 61 -13.44 -1.55 3.26
CA ARG A 61 -13.96 -1.21 4.58
C ARG A 61 -13.50 0.18 5.04
N PHE A 62 -12.25 0.54 4.76
CA PHE A 62 -11.74 1.86 5.05
C PHE A 62 -12.47 2.97 4.27
N ALA A 63 -12.78 2.72 3.00
CA ALA A 63 -13.50 3.66 2.15
C ALA A 63 -14.95 3.91 2.61
N GLU A 64 -15.59 2.95 3.28
CA GLU A 64 -16.95 3.10 3.80
C GLU A 64 -17.06 4.13 4.94
N ILE A 65 -15.96 4.37 5.65
CA ILE A 65 -15.91 5.31 6.78
C ILE A 65 -15.27 6.65 6.44
N SER A 66 -14.91 6.85 5.17
CA SER A 66 -14.29 8.08 4.66
C SER A 66 -15.15 8.69 3.56
N SER A 67 -15.30 10.02 3.55
CA SER A 67 -15.90 10.76 2.45
C SER A 67 -14.95 11.05 1.30
N VAL A 68 -13.65 10.72 1.45
CA VAL A 68 -12.62 10.97 0.45
C VAL A 68 -12.51 9.77 -0.49
N GLN A 69 -12.56 10.05 -1.79
CA GLN A 69 -12.36 9.01 -2.81
C GLN A 69 -10.95 8.43 -2.71
N ILE A 70 -10.83 7.10 -2.83
CA ILE A 70 -9.55 6.42 -3.01
C ILE A 70 -9.41 6.08 -4.49
N LYS A 71 -8.35 6.60 -5.12
CA LYS A 71 -8.02 6.33 -6.52
C LYS A 71 -6.83 5.36 -6.58
N PRO A 72 -7.02 4.13 -7.11
CA PRO A 72 -5.95 3.15 -7.26
C PRO A 72 -5.08 3.44 -8.49
N PHE A 73 -3.79 3.16 -8.34
CA PHE A 73 -2.77 3.22 -9.38
C PHE A 73 -1.96 1.94 -9.37
N LEU A 74 -1.72 1.35 -10.52
CA LEU A 74 -0.90 0.17 -10.68
C LEU A 74 0.55 0.58 -10.87
N VAL A 75 1.46 0.08 -10.02
CA VAL A 75 2.88 0.46 -10.02
C VAL A 75 3.79 -0.75 -10.15
N SER A 76 4.98 -0.52 -10.69
CA SER A 76 6.03 -1.52 -10.77
C SER A 76 6.75 -1.73 -9.43
N ASP A 77 7.49 -2.82 -9.36
CA ASP A 77 8.47 -3.09 -8.32
C ASP A 77 9.53 -1.97 -8.26
N PRO A 78 9.92 -1.51 -7.06
CA PRO A 78 10.94 -0.48 -6.95
C PRO A 78 12.29 -0.96 -7.49
N ALA A 79 13.05 -0.05 -8.08
CA ALA A 79 14.38 -0.35 -8.57
C ALA A 79 15.27 -0.93 -7.45
N ALA A 80 16.11 -1.91 -7.78
CA ALA A 80 16.98 -2.63 -6.84
C ALA A 80 17.82 -1.70 -5.93
N ALA A 81 18.20 -0.51 -6.44
CA ALA A 81 18.92 0.50 -5.66
C ALA A 81 18.18 0.97 -4.39
N PHE A 82 16.86 0.87 -4.35
CA PHE A 82 16.04 1.22 -3.18
C PHE A 82 15.84 0.06 -2.22
N LYS A 83 16.12 -1.18 -2.64
CA LYS A 83 15.95 -2.39 -1.82
C LYS A 83 17.24 -2.79 -1.06
N GLY A 84 18.40 -2.25 -1.42
CA GLY A 84 19.68 -2.68 -0.89
C GLY A 84 20.06 -4.08 -1.40
N ASP A 85 20.00 -5.12 -0.55
CA ASP A 85 20.06 -6.52 -0.98
C ASP A 85 18.64 -6.96 -1.40
N ALA A 86 18.34 -6.83 -2.70
CA ALA A 86 16.99 -7.02 -3.22
C ALA A 86 16.44 -8.42 -2.93
N THR A 87 17.25 -9.47 -3.09
CA THR A 87 16.81 -10.86 -2.85
C THR A 87 16.41 -11.05 -1.39
N ARG A 88 17.27 -10.64 -0.45
CA ARG A 88 16.96 -10.75 0.98
C ARG A 88 15.79 -9.89 1.39
N PHE A 89 15.65 -8.71 0.80
CA PHE A 89 14.52 -7.83 1.09
C PHE A 89 13.20 -8.47 0.66
N ASP A 90 13.15 -9.04 -0.54
CA ASP A 90 11.94 -9.68 -1.07
C ASP A 90 11.56 -10.93 -0.25
N ASP A 91 12.53 -11.80 0.06
CA ASP A 91 12.29 -12.99 0.89
C ASP A 91 11.80 -12.61 2.30
N TRP A 92 12.42 -11.58 2.89
CA TRP A 92 12.02 -11.09 4.21
C TRP A 92 10.61 -10.47 4.17
N ALA A 93 10.30 -9.65 3.17
CA ALA A 93 9.00 -9.03 3.03
C ALA A 93 7.87 -10.07 2.88
N ILE A 94 8.12 -11.15 2.14
CA ILE A 94 7.17 -12.25 1.99
C ILE A 94 6.98 -12.98 3.33
N ALA A 95 8.05 -13.32 4.02
CA ALA A 95 7.99 -14.00 5.31
C ALA A 95 7.29 -13.16 6.39
N ASP A 96 7.58 -11.86 6.46
CA ASP A 96 6.93 -10.93 7.37
C ASP A 96 5.44 -10.80 7.05
N ALA A 97 5.09 -10.55 5.78
CA ALA A 97 3.70 -10.45 5.34
C ALA A 97 2.91 -11.73 5.64
N ALA A 98 3.49 -12.92 5.41
CA ALA A 98 2.86 -14.19 5.72
C ALA A 98 2.59 -14.35 7.22
N SER A 99 3.46 -13.80 8.08
CA SER A 99 3.31 -13.86 9.53
C SER A 99 2.21 -12.93 10.06
N ILE A 100 2.02 -11.76 9.44
CA ILE A 100 1.07 -10.75 9.91
C ILE A 100 -0.31 -10.84 9.22
N ALA A 101 -0.38 -11.37 8.00
CA ALA A 101 -1.61 -11.43 7.22
C ALA A 101 -2.79 -12.08 7.98
N PRO A 102 -2.64 -13.19 8.73
CA PRO A 102 -3.75 -13.81 9.48
C PRO A 102 -4.37 -12.91 10.54
N PHE A 103 -3.64 -11.88 11.01
CA PHE A 103 -4.15 -10.92 12.00
C PHE A 103 -4.88 -9.74 11.35
N LEU A 104 -4.62 -9.47 10.07
CA LEU A 104 -5.11 -8.29 9.36
C LEU A 104 -6.22 -8.59 8.35
N GLY A 105 -6.40 -9.87 8.01
CA GLY A 105 -7.35 -10.32 7.02
C GLY A 105 -7.18 -11.79 6.71
N GLU A 106 -7.19 -12.15 5.44
CA GLU A 106 -6.88 -13.49 4.99
C GLU A 106 -5.37 -13.74 4.97
N ALA A 107 -4.95 -14.96 5.20
CA ALA A 107 -3.55 -15.36 5.09
C ALA A 107 -2.99 -15.06 3.68
N LEU A 108 -1.69 -14.75 3.60
CA LEU A 108 -1.03 -14.65 2.31
C LEU A 108 -1.10 -16.01 1.60
N PRO A 109 -1.66 -16.09 0.37
CA PRO A 109 -1.79 -17.35 -0.34
C PRO A 109 -0.43 -17.94 -0.70
N MET A 110 -0.38 -19.27 -0.87
CA MET A 110 0.81 -19.97 -1.30
C MET A 110 0.45 -21.15 -2.21
N PRO A 111 1.39 -21.66 -3.03
CA PRO A 111 1.15 -22.83 -3.85
C PRO A 111 0.76 -24.05 -3.03
N SER A 112 -0.10 -24.91 -3.59
CA SER A 112 -0.52 -26.13 -2.92
C SER A 112 0.68 -27.04 -2.61
N GLY A 113 0.81 -27.44 -1.33
CA GLY A 113 1.92 -28.27 -0.85
C GLY A 113 3.23 -27.51 -0.58
N ALA A 114 3.27 -26.20 -0.77
CA ALA A 114 4.41 -25.38 -0.36
C ALA A 114 4.41 -25.15 1.16
N GLU A 115 5.60 -25.02 1.74
CA GLU A 115 5.78 -24.72 3.17
C GLU A 115 5.72 -23.21 3.45
N SER A 116 5.96 -22.39 2.43
CA SER A 116 5.97 -20.92 2.51
C SER A 116 5.60 -20.28 1.18
N PRO A 117 5.04 -19.07 1.19
CA PRO A 117 4.83 -18.30 -0.04
C PRO A 117 6.16 -18.00 -0.73
N THR A 118 6.14 -17.94 -2.05
CA THR A 118 7.29 -17.59 -2.88
C THR A 118 6.92 -16.50 -3.86
N ARG A 119 7.89 -15.67 -4.23
CA ARG A 119 7.67 -14.58 -5.17
C ARG A 119 7.15 -15.10 -6.52
N PRO A 120 6.09 -14.50 -7.07
CA PRO A 120 5.63 -14.79 -8.41
C PRO A 120 6.70 -14.51 -9.49
N SER A 121 6.63 -15.24 -10.60
CA SER A 121 7.53 -14.99 -11.73
C SER A 121 7.19 -13.68 -12.45
N ASP A 122 8.16 -13.12 -13.19
CA ASP A 122 7.93 -11.91 -13.98
C ASP A 122 6.81 -12.09 -15.02
N THR A 123 6.72 -13.25 -15.65
CA THR A 123 5.63 -13.56 -16.60
C THR A 123 4.26 -13.58 -15.90
N ALA A 124 4.18 -14.14 -14.71
CA ALA A 124 2.93 -14.15 -13.93
C ALA A 124 2.56 -12.75 -13.46
N ARG A 125 3.56 -11.94 -13.06
CA ARG A 125 3.36 -10.53 -12.71
C ARG A 125 2.83 -9.72 -13.89
N GLU A 126 3.44 -9.85 -15.08
CA GLU A 126 2.97 -9.17 -16.30
C GLU A 126 1.52 -9.55 -16.67
N ALA A 127 1.17 -10.82 -16.52
CA ALA A 127 -0.20 -11.29 -16.73
C ALA A 127 -1.17 -10.70 -15.70
N ALA A 128 -0.76 -10.59 -14.43
CA ALA A 128 -1.56 -9.98 -13.36
C ALA A 128 -1.77 -8.47 -13.59
N GLU A 129 -0.73 -7.74 -13.98
CA GLU A 129 -0.81 -6.32 -14.35
C GLU A 129 -1.79 -6.09 -15.51
N ALA A 130 -1.68 -6.92 -16.56
CA ALA A 130 -2.59 -6.85 -17.72
C ALA A 130 -4.04 -7.17 -17.33
N ALA A 131 -4.26 -8.15 -16.45
CA ALA A 131 -5.59 -8.52 -15.99
C ALA A 131 -6.23 -7.45 -15.09
N LEU A 132 -5.43 -6.74 -14.25
CA LEU A 132 -5.94 -5.73 -13.33
C LEU A 132 -6.14 -4.37 -13.99
N SER A 133 -5.32 -3.99 -14.94
CA SER A 133 -5.30 -2.64 -15.52
C SER A 133 -6.66 -2.14 -16.05
N PRO A 134 -7.54 -2.97 -16.67
CA PRO A 134 -8.85 -2.51 -17.13
C PRO A 134 -9.82 -2.12 -16.01
N ALA A 135 -9.60 -2.64 -14.79
CA ALA A 135 -10.47 -2.35 -13.66
C ALA A 135 -10.14 -1.03 -12.94
N LEU A 136 -8.98 -0.41 -13.19
CA LEU A 136 -8.48 0.74 -12.42
C LEU A 136 -9.40 1.96 -12.43
N GLU A 137 -10.20 2.15 -13.47
CA GLU A 137 -11.17 3.24 -13.56
C GLU A 137 -12.56 2.89 -13.01
N ALA A 138 -12.75 1.66 -12.50
CA ALA A 138 -13.98 1.23 -11.88
C ALA A 138 -14.11 1.76 -10.44
N LYS A 139 -15.23 1.43 -9.78
CA LYS A 139 -15.39 1.71 -8.34
C LYS A 139 -14.33 0.97 -7.54
N LEU A 140 -13.87 1.56 -6.46
CA LEU A 140 -12.82 0.97 -5.60
C LEU A 140 -13.14 -0.48 -5.19
N SER A 141 -14.39 -0.78 -4.82
CA SER A 141 -14.80 -2.14 -4.45
C SER A 141 -14.61 -3.16 -5.59
N THR A 142 -14.79 -2.76 -6.83
CA THR A 142 -14.49 -3.60 -8.01
C THR A 142 -12.98 -3.80 -8.16
N VAL A 143 -12.20 -2.70 -8.06
CA VAL A 143 -10.74 -2.77 -8.17
C VAL A 143 -10.15 -3.65 -7.09
N THR A 144 -10.57 -3.49 -5.83
CA THR A 144 -10.05 -4.30 -4.71
C THR A 144 -10.46 -5.77 -4.84
N ALA A 145 -11.69 -6.06 -5.27
CA ALA A 145 -12.13 -7.43 -5.51
C ALA A 145 -11.31 -8.11 -6.64
N GLU A 146 -11.06 -7.41 -7.75
CA GLU A 146 -10.22 -7.92 -8.83
C GLU A 146 -8.76 -8.07 -8.39
N ALA A 147 -8.21 -7.10 -7.66
CA ALA A 147 -6.86 -7.20 -7.14
C ALA A 147 -6.69 -8.38 -6.16
N GLN A 148 -7.69 -8.66 -5.31
CA GLN A 148 -7.69 -9.84 -4.43
C GLN A 148 -7.79 -11.13 -5.24
N ARG A 149 -8.70 -11.22 -6.21
CA ARG A 149 -8.86 -12.40 -7.07
C ARG A 149 -7.60 -12.72 -7.85
N ILE A 150 -7.01 -11.69 -8.48
CA ILE A 150 -5.77 -11.82 -9.25
C ILE A 150 -4.60 -12.14 -8.33
N GLY A 151 -4.49 -11.44 -7.20
CA GLY A 151 -3.46 -11.68 -6.19
C GLY A 151 -3.54 -13.09 -5.61
N LEU A 152 -4.73 -13.61 -5.35
CA LEU A 152 -4.92 -15.01 -4.91
C LEU A 152 -4.30 -15.97 -5.92
N ALA A 153 -4.68 -15.88 -7.20
CA ALA A 153 -4.13 -16.74 -8.24
C ALA A 153 -2.61 -16.57 -8.39
N LEU A 154 -2.14 -15.31 -8.35
CA LEU A 154 -0.71 -14.99 -8.50
C LEU A 154 0.15 -15.61 -7.38
N TRP A 155 -0.26 -15.48 -6.12
CA TRP A 155 0.46 -16.03 -4.97
C TRP A 155 0.32 -17.55 -4.83
N GLN A 156 -0.78 -18.14 -5.31
CA GLN A 156 -0.95 -19.59 -5.43
C GLN A 156 -0.20 -20.19 -6.62
N GLN A 157 0.38 -19.32 -7.48
CA GLN A 157 1.00 -19.70 -8.75
C GLN A 157 0.02 -20.42 -9.70
N ASP A 158 -1.26 -20.11 -9.56
CA ASP A 158 -2.26 -20.57 -10.51
C ASP A 158 -2.12 -19.81 -11.84
N PRO A 159 -2.36 -20.47 -12.97
CA PRO A 159 -2.19 -19.84 -14.26
C PRO A 159 -3.19 -18.70 -14.47
N LEU A 160 -2.68 -17.51 -14.75
CA LEU A 160 -3.46 -16.40 -15.27
C LEU A 160 -3.54 -16.47 -16.80
N PRO A 161 -4.62 -15.98 -17.42
CA PRO A 161 -4.70 -15.91 -18.87
C PRO A 161 -3.53 -15.13 -19.47
N ALA A 162 -2.94 -15.64 -20.54
CA ALA A 162 -1.90 -14.93 -21.25
C ALA A 162 -2.48 -13.63 -21.85
N PRO A 163 -1.89 -12.45 -21.55
CA PRO A 163 -2.42 -11.20 -22.07
C PRO A 163 -2.21 -11.08 -23.59
N SER A 164 -3.17 -10.50 -24.27
CA SER A 164 -2.99 -10.04 -25.65
C SER A 164 -1.95 -8.91 -25.71
N PRO A 165 -1.35 -8.64 -26.88
CA PRO A 165 -0.44 -7.52 -27.05
C PRO A 165 -1.04 -6.16 -26.65
N GLN A 166 -2.34 -5.96 -26.88
CA GLN A 166 -3.06 -4.74 -26.51
C GLN A 166 -3.21 -4.60 -24.98
N GLU A 167 -3.57 -5.68 -24.29
CA GLU A 167 -3.70 -5.68 -22.82
C GLU A 167 -2.34 -5.43 -22.16
N LYS A 168 -1.28 -6.05 -22.68
CA LYS A 168 0.09 -5.80 -22.20
C LYS A 168 0.49 -4.34 -22.38
N ALA A 169 0.31 -3.77 -23.57
CA ALA A 169 0.64 -2.37 -23.85
C ALA A 169 -0.19 -1.38 -23.01
N HIS A 170 -1.46 -1.71 -22.72
CA HIS A 170 -2.30 -0.92 -21.84
C HIS A 170 -1.76 -0.94 -20.40
N ALA A 171 -1.44 -2.12 -19.87
CA ALA A 171 -0.87 -2.26 -18.53
C ALA A 171 0.47 -1.51 -18.39
N GLU A 172 1.38 -1.67 -19.35
CA GLU A 172 2.65 -0.95 -19.39
C GLU A 172 2.45 0.58 -19.34
N THR A 173 1.45 1.08 -20.08
CA THR A 173 1.10 2.51 -20.08
C THR A 173 0.58 2.96 -18.72
N CYS A 174 -0.31 2.18 -18.10
CA CYS A 174 -0.85 2.47 -16.76
C CYS A 174 0.27 2.48 -15.70
N VAL A 175 1.13 1.46 -15.70
CA VAL A 175 2.26 1.32 -14.77
C VAL A 175 3.24 2.49 -14.94
N ALA A 176 3.66 2.79 -16.16
CA ALA A 176 4.61 3.88 -16.42
C ALA A 176 4.07 5.26 -15.97
N ALA A 177 2.78 5.52 -16.19
CA ALA A 177 2.14 6.75 -15.74
C ALA A 177 2.05 6.83 -14.21
N ALA A 178 1.71 5.73 -13.56
CA ALA A 178 1.60 5.62 -12.11
C ALA A 178 2.97 5.72 -11.41
N ASP A 179 3.99 5.09 -11.94
CA ASP A 179 5.37 5.17 -11.44
C ASP A 179 5.88 6.61 -11.50
N LYS A 180 5.68 7.29 -12.63
CA LYS A 180 6.03 8.71 -12.78
C LYS A 180 5.30 9.60 -11.77
N LEU A 181 4.02 9.32 -11.51
CA LEU A 181 3.25 10.03 -10.48
C LEU A 181 3.84 9.78 -9.10
N ARG A 182 4.01 8.50 -8.71
CA ARG A 182 4.59 8.10 -7.41
C ARG A 182 5.95 8.73 -7.16
N GLU A 183 6.85 8.69 -8.14
CA GLU A 183 8.18 9.29 -8.07
C GLU A 183 8.10 10.83 -7.93
N SER A 184 7.22 11.48 -8.67
CA SER A 184 7.03 12.94 -8.58
C SER A 184 6.54 13.38 -7.20
N LEU A 185 5.83 12.50 -6.49
CA LEU A 185 5.38 12.69 -5.11
C LEU A 185 6.43 12.29 -4.07
N GLY A 186 7.56 11.70 -4.50
CA GLY A 186 8.72 11.40 -3.66
C GLY A 186 8.71 10.03 -2.99
N HIS A 187 8.02 9.03 -3.55
CA HIS A 187 8.02 7.66 -3.04
C HIS A 187 8.33 6.63 -4.14
N PHE A 188 8.67 5.39 -3.73
CA PHE A 188 9.12 4.34 -4.64
C PHE A 188 8.50 2.95 -4.35
N GLN A 189 7.76 2.77 -3.24
CA GLN A 189 7.18 1.48 -2.86
C GLN A 189 5.73 1.33 -3.31
N GLY A 190 5.27 0.07 -3.47
CA GLY A 190 3.87 -0.33 -3.52
C GLY A 190 3.24 -0.42 -2.13
N GLY A 191 1.97 -0.81 -2.04
CA GLY A 191 1.25 -0.94 -0.77
C GLY A 191 1.14 0.38 0.02
N THR A 192 1.12 1.52 -0.68
CA THR A 192 1.18 2.85 -0.08
C THR A 192 -0.02 3.70 -0.45
N LEU A 193 -0.41 4.59 0.48
CA LEU A 193 -1.38 5.64 0.21
C LEU A 193 -0.72 7.01 0.33
N TYR A 194 -1.18 7.95 -0.49
CA TYR A 194 -0.77 9.35 -0.43
C TYR A 194 -2.00 10.24 -0.30
N PHE A 195 -1.93 11.17 0.64
CA PHE A 195 -2.98 12.16 0.84
C PHE A 195 -2.37 13.52 1.17
N ASP A 196 -2.58 14.51 0.29
CA ASP A 196 -2.20 15.91 0.46
C ASP A 196 -0.84 16.11 1.18
N GLY A 197 0.26 15.65 0.56
CA GLY A 197 1.63 15.87 1.04
C GLY A 197 2.14 14.82 2.03
N GLU A 198 1.38 13.80 2.38
CA GLU A 198 1.80 12.75 3.31
C GLU A 198 1.61 11.36 2.75
N TRP A 199 2.57 10.47 3.08
CA TRP A 199 2.58 9.08 2.71
C TRP A 199 2.22 8.16 3.88
N TYR A 200 1.44 7.13 3.58
CA TYR A 200 1.03 6.08 4.51
C TYR A 200 1.43 4.72 3.92
N TRP A 201 2.55 4.20 4.37
CA TRP A 201 3.11 2.95 3.88
C TRP A 201 2.75 1.79 4.81
N GLY A 202 1.98 0.84 4.27
CA GLY A 202 1.52 -0.34 4.99
C GLY A 202 0.13 -0.17 5.63
N VAL A 203 -0.52 -1.28 5.87
CA VAL A 203 -1.88 -1.36 6.41
C VAL A 203 -1.99 -0.80 7.83
N ASP A 204 -0.91 -0.87 8.61
CA ASP A 204 -0.78 -0.31 9.96
C ASP A 204 -0.88 1.23 10.01
N ARG A 205 -0.77 1.89 8.86
CA ARG A 205 -0.93 3.34 8.72
C ARG A 205 -2.35 3.80 8.44
N LEU A 206 -3.26 2.88 8.14
CA LEU A 206 -4.67 3.24 7.93
C LEU A 206 -5.32 3.95 9.13
N PRO A 207 -5.09 3.55 10.39
CA PRO A 207 -5.59 4.30 11.55
C PRO A 207 -5.06 5.74 11.62
N LEU A 208 -3.80 5.97 11.23
CA LEU A 208 -3.22 7.32 11.21
C LEU A 208 -3.84 8.20 10.11
N LEU A 209 -4.08 7.62 8.93
CA LEU A 209 -4.80 8.29 7.86
C LEU A 209 -6.23 8.62 8.30
N LEU A 210 -6.93 7.70 8.96
CA LEU A 210 -8.28 7.93 9.48
C LEU A 210 -8.32 9.07 10.50
N ALA A 211 -7.37 9.11 11.43
CA ALA A 211 -7.26 10.19 12.41
C ALA A 211 -7.13 11.54 11.71
N ARG A 212 -6.28 11.62 10.68
CA ARG A 212 -6.12 12.82 9.86
C ARG A 212 -7.40 13.20 9.11
N LEU A 213 -8.06 12.24 8.47
CA LEU A 213 -9.32 12.48 7.77
C LEU A 213 -10.40 13.02 8.69
N LYS A 214 -10.44 12.52 9.95
CA LYS A 214 -11.34 13.04 10.97
C LYS A 214 -11.00 14.48 11.36
N GLU A 215 -9.72 14.79 11.60
CA GLU A 215 -9.24 16.13 11.88
C GLU A 215 -9.60 17.14 10.78
N GLU A 216 -9.56 16.70 9.52
CA GLU A 216 -9.87 17.53 8.36
C GLU A 216 -11.37 17.53 7.97
N GLY A 217 -12.23 16.82 8.73
CA GLY A 217 -13.68 16.77 8.52
C GLY A 217 -14.15 15.82 7.42
N HIS A 218 -13.27 14.91 6.98
CA HIS A 218 -13.53 13.94 5.93
C HIS A 218 -13.97 12.57 6.45
N SER A 219 -14.04 12.38 7.75
CA SER A 219 -14.60 11.20 8.42
C SER A 219 -15.25 11.58 9.73
N GLN A 220 -16.31 10.86 10.11
CA GLN A 220 -16.90 10.92 11.47
C GLN A 220 -16.38 9.79 12.35
N ALA A 221 -15.84 8.73 11.76
CA ALA A 221 -15.30 7.59 12.47
C ALA A 221 -14.07 7.96 13.29
N SER A 222 -13.84 7.26 14.39
CA SER A 222 -12.63 7.34 15.18
C SER A 222 -11.68 6.18 14.84
N VAL A 223 -10.44 6.27 15.35
CA VAL A 223 -9.47 5.17 15.21
C VAL A 223 -10.02 3.90 15.86
N ASP A 224 -10.77 4.02 16.94
CA ASP A 224 -11.40 2.89 17.65
C ASP A 224 -12.53 2.24 16.82
N ASP A 225 -13.15 2.97 15.89
CA ASP A 225 -14.18 2.44 14.98
C ASP A 225 -13.58 1.65 13.82
N PHE A 226 -12.27 1.77 13.58
CA PHE A 226 -11.54 1.07 12.54
C PHE A 226 -10.44 0.19 13.11
N ASP A 227 -10.82 -0.96 13.61
CA ASP A 227 -9.88 -1.99 14.02
C ASP A 227 -9.34 -2.73 12.79
N ILE A 228 -8.06 -2.57 12.48
CA ILE A 228 -7.39 -3.27 11.37
C ILE A 228 -7.36 -4.78 11.60
N TYR A 229 -7.44 -5.24 12.83
CA TYR A 229 -7.45 -6.66 13.19
C TYR A 229 -8.84 -7.29 13.13
N ALA A 230 -9.91 -6.50 13.01
CA ALA A 230 -11.28 -7.02 12.95
C ALA A 230 -11.56 -7.87 11.70
N ALA A 231 -10.76 -7.72 10.65
CA ALA A 231 -10.85 -8.54 9.45
C ALA A 231 -10.15 -9.90 9.61
N GLY A 232 -9.21 -10.01 10.56
CA GLY A 232 -8.45 -11.25 10.78
C GLY A 232 -9.21 -12.30 11.58
N SER A 233 -8.93 -13.56 11.29
CA SER A 233 -9.51 -14.71 11.98
C SER A 233 -8.88 -15.04 13.34
N VAL A 234 -7.77 -14.39 13.68
CA VAL A 234 -6.97 -14.64 14.89
C VAL A 234 -7.04 -13.43 15.81
N LYS A 235 -7.52 -13.64 17.04
CA LYS A 235 -7.45 -12.58 18.07
C LYS A 235 -6.00 -12.26 18.39
N PRO A 236 -5.63 -10.96 18.55
CA PRO A 236 -4.29 -10.59 18.97
C PRO A 236 -3.89 -11.35 20.24
N LEU A 237 -2.66 -11.83 20.28
CA LEU A 237 -2.07 -12.38 21.49
C LEU A 237 -2.08 -11.29 22.57
N THR A 238 -2.85 -11.49 23.62
CA THR A 238 -2.77 -10.66 24.81
C THR A 238 -1.43 -10.98 25.48
N ILE A 239 -0.43 -10.14 25.28
CA ILE A 239 0.81 -10.23 26.03
C ILE A 239 0.45 -9.85 27.46
N ASN A 240 0.18 -10.84 28.30
CA ASN A 240 0.12 -10.64 29.73
C ASN A 240 1.52 -10.22 30.18
N ALA A 241 1.69 -8.93 30.42
CA ALA A 241 2.86 -8.39 31.11
C ALA A 241 2.79 -8.84 32.58
N ALA A 242 3.12 -10.09 32.81
CA ALA A 242 3.47 -10.60 34.12
C ALA A 242 4.98 -10.81 34.13
N VAL A 243 5.71 -9.73 34.34
CA VAL A 243 7.08 -9.79 34.87
C VAL A 243 7.04 -8.98 36.16
N SER A 244 6.83 -9.70 37.23
CA SER A 244 7.19 -9.30 38.58
C SER A 244 8.67 -9.48 38.82
#